data_b021ce1731ec9437e9fdc2d564d7124d
#
_entry.id   b021ce1731ec9437e9fdc2d564d7124d
#
_cell.length_a   1.000
_cell.length_b   1.000
_cell.length_c   1.000
_cell.angle_alpha   90.00
_cell.angle_beta   90.00
_cell.angle_gamma   90.00
#
_symmetry.space_group_name_H-M   'P 1'
#
loop_
_entity.id
_entity.type
_entity.pdbx_description
1 polymer ?
#
loop_
_entity_poly.entity_id
_entity_poly.type
_entity_poly.pdbx_seq_one_letter_code
_entity_poly.pdbx_strand_id
1 'polypeptide(L)'
;VDATQIVCIVDDDESVRMATASLVRSFGWQTRIFASAEAFLQSGDLGETSCLISDVRMPGMSGIEMHDQLLKLGYAPPTLFISAFPPVALHAKIQKDGVMAFLPKPVDAAAMAHWLNLALGSP
;
A
#
# COMPACT_ATOMS: atom_id res chain seq x y z
N VAL A 1 6.19 2.68 -22.94
CA VAL A 1 5.84 2.57 -22.25
C VAL A 1 6.28 1.80 -21.45
N ASP A 2 6.43 1.60 -20.78
CA ASP A 2 6.67 1.08 -20.04
C ASP A 2 6.41 0.93 -19.07
N ALA A 3 6.05 1.19 -19.14
CA ALA A 3 5.66 1.18 -17.99
C ALA A 3 5.22 0.11 -17.22
N THR A 4 6.04 -0.42 -16.60
CA THR A 4 5.73 -1.45 -15.65
C THR A 4 5.46 -0.78 -14.31
N GLN A 5 4.19 -0.53 -14.05
CA GLN A 5 3.81 -0.02 -12.75
C GLN A 5 3.53 -1.19 -11.82
N ILE A 6 4.09 -1.14 -10.63
CA ILE A 6 4.02 -2.23 -9.67
C ILE A 6 3.36 -1.73 -8.40
N VAL A 7 2.32 -2.45 -7.96
CA VAL A 7 1.65 -2.19 -6.70
C VAL A 7 2.21 -3.18 -5.68
N CYS A 8 2.85 -2.65 -4.64
CA CYS A 8 3.36 -3.47 -3.56
C CYS A 8 2.34 -3.53 -2.44
N ILE A 9 2.10 -4.73 -1.93
CA ILE A 9 1.07 -4.99 -0.92
C ILE A 9 1.74 -5.60 0.30
N VAL A 10 1.57 -4.97 1.46
CA VAL A 10 2.18 -5.41 2.71
C VAL A 10 1.07 -5.69 3.71
N ASP A 11 0.94 -6.93 4.13
CA ASP A 11 -0.07 -7.34 5.12
C ASP A 11 0.39 -8.65 5.76
N ASP A 12 0.32 -8.73 7.08
CA ASP A 12 0.74 -9.93 7.79
C ASP A 12 -0.29 -11.06 7.73
N ASP A 13 -1.54 -10.74 7.41
CA ASP A 13 -2.60 -11.74 7.24
C ASP A 13 -2.57 -12.28 5.82
N GLU A 14 -2.24 -13.56 5.68
CA GLU A 14 -2.10 -14.17 4.35
C GLU A 14 -3.40 -14.09 3.54
N SER A 15 -4.54 -14.35 4.17
CA SER A 15 -5.82 -14.32 3.47
C SER A 15 -6.11 -12.93 2.91
N VAL A 16 -5.90 -11.90 3.73
CA VAL A 16 -6.12 -10.52 3.30
C VAL A 16 -5.11 -10.13 2.24
N ARG A 17 -3.84 -10.49 2.43
CA ARG A 17 -2.77 -10.17 1.49
C ARG A 17 -3.08 -10.76 0.11
N MET A 18 -3.49 -12.04 0.06
CA MET A 18 -3.78 -12.70 -1.21
C MET A 18 -5.03 -12.16 -1.86
N ALA A 19 -6.06 -11.86 -1.06
CA ALA A 19 -7.30 -11.28 -1.58
C ALA A 19 -7.06 -9.89 -2.17
N THR A 20 -6.28 -9.08 -1.49
CA THR A 20 -5.94 -7.74 -1.96
C THR A 20 -5.15 -7.82 -3.27
N ALA A 21 -4.17 -8.72 -3.33
CA ALA A 21 -3.38 -8.89 -4.54
C ALA A 21 -4.24 -9.36 -5.71
N SER A 22 -5.14 -10.31 -5.48
CA SER A 22 -6.05 -10.77 -6.53
C SER A 22 -6.93 -9.65 -7.06
N LEU A 23 -7.45 -8.84 -6.15
CA LEU A 23 -8.28 -7.70 -6.53
C LEU A 23 -7.50 -6.72 -7.40
N VAL A 24 -6.30 -6.34 -6.97
CA VAL A 24 -5.47 -5.38 -7.70
C VAL A 24 -5.11 -5.94 -9.08
N ARG A 25 -4.74 -7.22 -9.16
CA ARG A 25 -4.42 -7.84 -10.44
C ARG A 25 -5.64 -7.89 -11.37
N SER A 26 -6.83 -8.04 -10.80
CA SER A 26 -8.05 -8.08 -11.62
C SER A 26 -8.30 -6.75 -12.34
N PHE A 27 -7.72 -5.66 -11.85
CA PHE A 27 -7.80 -4.35 -12.51
C PHE A 27 -6.71 -4.16 -13.57
N GLY A 28 -5.78 -5.12 -13.71
CA GLY A 28 -4.74 -5.06 -14.72
C GLY A 28 -3.36 -4.65 -14.20
N TRP A 29 -3.20 -4.44 -12.90
CA TRP A 29 -1.91 -4.02 -12.33
C TRP A 29 -1.04 -5.22 -11.96
N GLN A 30 0.27 -5.02 -12.02
CA GLN A 30 1.21 -5.98 -11.47
C GLN A 30 1.33 -5.79 -9.96
N THR A 31 1.52 -6.88 -9.24
CA THR A 31 1.62 -6.82 -7.78
C THR A 31 2.86 -7.56 -7.29
N ARG A 32 3.39 -7.08 -6.16
CA ARG A 32 4.35 -7.80 -5.33
C ARG A 32 3.83 -7.80 -3.91
N ILE A 33 3.95 -8.93 -3.23
CA ILE A 33 3.35 -9.10 -1.91
C ILE A 33 4.42 -9.36 -0.86
N PHE A 34 4.20 -8.83 0.34
CA PHE A 34 5.13 -8.93 1.45
C PHE A 34 4.36 -9.21 2.73
N ALA A 35 4.88 -10.11 3.56
CA ALA A 35 4.20 -10.52 4.78
C ALA A 35 4.50 -9.61 5.97
N SER A 36 5.46 -8.69 5.84
CA SER A 36 5.83 -7.78 6.92
C SER A 36 6.43 -6.51 6.34
N ALA A 37 6.44 -5.46 7.16
CA ALA A 37 7.09 -4.21 6.82
C ALA A 37 8.59 -4.42 6.61
N GLU A 38 9.20 -5.22 7.47
CA GLU A 38 10.63 -5.52 7.39
C GLU A 38 10.98 -6.20 6.06
N ALA A 39 10.14 -7.18 5.66
CA ALA A 39 10.36 -7.89 4.40
C ALA A 39 10.33 -6.93 3.21
N PHE A 40 9.39 -5.99 3.21
CA PHE A 40 9.29 -5.00 2.15
C PHE A 40 10.52 -4.08 2.14
N LEU A 41 10.90 -3.54 3.29
CA LEU A 41 12.03 -2.62 3.38
C LEU A 41 13.35 -3.28 2.95
N GLN A 42 13.48 -4.58 3.13
CA GLN A 42 14.69 -5.32 2.78
C GLN A 42 14.66 -5.92 1.38
N SER A 43 13.55 -5.76 0.66
CA SER A 43 13.33 -6.47 -0.60
C SER A 43 14.17 -5.96 -1.77
N GLY A 44 14.65 -4.71 -1.69
CA GLY A 44 15.31 -4.08 -2.83
C GLY A 44 14.31 -3.51 -3.84
N ASP A 45 13.02 -3.58 -3.57
CA ASP A 45 11.98 -3.16 -4.51
C ASP A 45 11.47 -1.74 -4.27
N LEU A 46 12.08 -1.00 -3.33
CA LEU A 46 11.54 0.30 -2.90
C LEU A 46 11.45 1.30 -4.07
N GLY A 47 12.50 1.36 -4.88
CA GLY A 47 12.53 2.30 -6.00
C GLY A 47 11.63 1.92 -7.15
N GLU A 48 11.16 0.69 -7.20
CA GLU A 48 10.27 0.20 -8.26
C GLU A 48 8.80 0.26 -7.86
N THR A 49 8.50 0.65 -6.62
CA THR A 49 7.14 0.68 -6.11
C THR A 49 6.40 1.89 -6.67
N SER A 50 5.38 1.63 -7.47
CA SER A 50 4.56 2.71 -8.06
C SER A 50 3.43 3.11 -7.13
N CYS A 51 2.94 2.18 -6.33
CA CYS A 51 1.92 2.43 -5.32
C CYS A 51 2.10 1.40 -4.20
N LEU A 52 1.89 1.84 -2.97
CA LEU A 52 2.02 0.98 -1.80
C LEU A 52 0.66 0.83 -1.13
N ILE A 53 0.27 -0.42 -0.88
CA ILE A 53 -0.93 -0.73 -0.10
C ILE A 53 -0.47 -1.48 1.14
N SER A 54 -0.75 -0.95 2.31
CA SER A 54 -0.25 -1.54 3.55
C SER A 54 -1.30 -1.59 4.63
N ASP A 55 -1.32 -2.70 5.37
CA ASP A 55 -2.03 -2.76 6.64
C ASP A 55 -1.36 -1.80 7.62
N VAL A 56 -2.13 -1.23 8.52
CA VAL A 56 -1.61 -0.33 9.55
C VAL A 56 -0.99 -1.13 10.69
N ARG A 57 -1.68 -2.16 11.17
CA ARG A 57 -1.26 -2.91 12.34
C ARG A 57 -0.69 -4.26 11.95
N MET A 58 0.60 -4.42 12.21
CA MET A 58 1.31 -5.65 11.94
C MET A 58 2.26 -5.94 13.10
N PRO A 59 2.56 -7.22 13.38
CA PRO A 59 3.58 -7.56 14.37
C PRO A 59 4.93 -6.97 13.98
N GLY A 60 5.68 -6.52 14.95
CA GLY A 60 6.95 -5.85 14.69
C GLY A 60 6.70 -4.43 14.23
N MET A 61 7.24 -4.06 13.07
CA MET A 61 7.06 -2.71 12.55
C MET A 61 5.65 -2.54 11.98
N SER A 62 4.98 -1.46 12.38
CA SER A 62 3.65 -1.14 11.84
C SER A 62 3.77 -0.55 10.43
N GLY A 63 2.62 -0.48 9.73
CA GLY A 63 2.59 0.17 8.41
C GLY A 63 2.97 1.64 8.49
N ILE A 64 2.60 2.33 9.56
CA ILE A 64 2.94 3.73 9.73
C ILE A 64 4.45 3.91 9.95
N GLU A 65 5.04 3.07 10.80
CA GLU A 65 6.49 3.11 11.02
C GLU A 65 7.25 2.80 9.73
N MET A 66 6.76 1.82 8.96
CA MET A 66 7.35 1.51 7.66
C MET A 66 7.29 2.72 6.73
N HIS A 67 6.16 3.39 6.67
CA HIS A 67 5.99 4.57 5.83
C HIS A 67 6.94 5.68 6.25
N ASP A 68 7.11 5.91 7.56
CA ASP A 68 8.06 6.89 8.05
C ASP A 68 9.50 6.54 7.64
N GLN A 69 9.85 5.25 7.65
CA GLN A 69 11.17 4.82 7.19
C GLN A 69 11.36 5.07 5.70
N LEU A 70 10.32 4.83 4.89
CA LEU A 70 10.39 5.13 3.46
C LEU A 70 10.67 6.59 3.21
N LEU A 71 9.98 7.48 3.93
CA LEU A 71 10.19 8.91 3.78
C LEU A 71 11.63 9.30 4.15
N LYS A 72 12.18 8.72 5.20
CA LYS A 72 13.56 8.98 5.61
C LYS A 72 14.56 8.51 4.56
N LEU A 73 14.22 7.44 3.85
CA LEU A 73 15.08 6.91 2.78
C LEU A 73 14.90 7.65 1.45
N GLY A 74 13.99 8.61 1.40
CA GLY A 74 13.77 9.39 0.21
C GLY A 74 12.72 8.83 -0.75
N TYR A 75 11.94 7.84 -0.32
CA TYR A 75 10.89 7.26 -1.14
C TYR A 75 9.53 7.72 -0.66
N ALA A 76 8.69 8.21 -1.57
CA ALA A 76 7.35 8.68 -1.23
C ALA A 76 6.34 8.21 -2.28
N PRO A 77 6.17 6.89 -2.46
CA PRO A 77 5.17 6.41 -3.42
C PRO A 77 3.78 6.74 -2.92
N PRO A 78 2.80 6.90 -3.84
CA PRO A 78 1.41 7.00 -3.41
C PRO A 78 1.06 5.80 -2.53
N THR A 79 0.48 6.06 -1.37
CA THR A 79 0.26 5.02 -0.37
C THR A 79 -1.20 4.98 0.07
N LEU A 80 -1.75 3.76 0.11
CA LEU A 80 -3.07 3.48 0.65
C LEU A 80 -2.89 2.60 1.89
N PHE A 81 -3.46 3.03 3.01
CA PHE A 81 -3.47 2.19 4.20
C PHE A 81 -4.80 1.47 4.32
N ILE A 82 -4.76 0.22 4.77
CA ILE A 82 -5.94 -0.58 5.04
C ILE A 82 -5.99 -0.85 6.53
N SER A 83 -7.13 -0.62 7.16
CA SER A 83 -7.26 -0.85 8.59
C SER A 83 -8.71 -1.15 8.96
N ALA A 84 -8.91 -2.07 9.90
CA ALA A 84 -10.24 -2.31 10.45
C ALA A 84 -10.73 -1.09 11.22
N PHE A 85 -9.81 -0.41 11.91
CA PHE A 85 -10.14 0.76 12.74
C PHE A 85 -9.05 1.82 12.53
N PRO A 86 -9.18 2.69 11.50
CA PRO A 86 -8.16 3.71 11.26
C PRO A 86 -8.06 4.67 12.44
N PRO A 87 -6.88 4.82 13.05
CA PRO A 87 -6.70 5.81 14.12
C PRO A 87 -6.92 7.23 13.61
N VAL A 88 -7.57 8.05 14.42
CA VAL A 88 -7.83 9.45 14.05
C VAL A 88 -6.53 10.20 13.76
N ALA A 89 -5.47 9.90 14.51
CA ALA A 89 -4.18 10.55 14.34
C ALA A 89 -3.59 10.37 12.94
N LEU A 90 -3.99 9.32 12.22
CA LEU A 90 -3.47 9.06 10.87
C LEU A 90 -4.06 9.98 9.82
N HIS A 91 -5.19 10.63 10.11
CA HIS A 91 -5.79 11.54 9.15
C HIS A 91 -4.86 12.71 8.80
N ALA A 92 -3.97 13.08 9.71
CA ALA A 92 -3.01 14.14 9.46
C ALA A 92 -1.97 13.77 8.40
N LYS A 93 -1.81 12.48 8.11
CA LYS A 93 -0.84 12.02 7.09
C LYS A 93 -1.42 12.04 5.69
N ILE A 94 -2.74 12.17 5.55
CA ILE A 94 -3.38 12.18 4.23
C ILE A 94 -2.94 13.41 3.47
N GLN A 95 -2.47 13.20 2.24
CA GLN A 95 -2.04 14.24 1.31
C GLN A 95 -0.75 14.97 1.73
N LYS A 96 -0.29 14.77 2.96
CA LYS A 96 0.89 15.46 3.43
C LYS A 96 2.16 14.68 3.10
N ASP A 97 2.13 13.36 3.28
CA ASP A 97 3.29 12.50 3.11
C ASP A 97 3.13 11.48 1.98
N GLY A 98 2.28 11.77 1.01
CA GLY A 98 1.99 10.84 -0.07
C GLY A 98 0.93 9.80 0.27
N VAL A 99 0.33 9.89 1.45
CA VAL A 99 -0.76 9.00 1.86
C VAL A 99 -2.04 9.50 1.21
N MET A 100 -2.67 8.65 0.40
CA MET A 100 -3.86 9.03 -0.35
C MET A 100 -5.14 8.82 0.45
N ALA A 101 -5.23 7.70 1.17
CA ALA A 101 -6.44 7.36 1.89
C ALA A 101 -6.19 6.24 2.89
N PHE A 102 -7.14 6.09 3.81
CA PHE A 102 -7.26 4.95 4.71
C PHE A 102 -8.54 4.24 4.36
N LEU A 103 -8.43 2.98 3.93
CA LEU A 103 -9.59 2.19 3.53
C LEU A 103 -9.94 1.21 4.64
N PRO A 104 -11.23 1.09 5.00
CA PRO A 104 -11.61 0.12 6.02
C PRO A 104 -11.57 -1.30 5.48
N LYS A 105 -11.41 -2.28 6.37
CA LYS A 105 -11.56 -3.69 6.04
C LYS A 105 -13.01 -4.11 6.27
N PRO A 106 -13.58 -4.94 5.40
CA PRO A 106 -13.01 -5.48 4.16
C PRO A 106 -12.94 -4.40 3.08
N VAL A 107 -11.95 -4.49 2.20
CA VAL A 107 -11.71 -3.48 1.19
C VAL A 107 -12.80 -3.52 0.13
N ASP A 108 -13.39 -2.35 -0.15
CA ASP A 108 -14.38 -2.22 -1.21
C ASP A 108 -13.68 -2.16 -2.56
N ALA A 109 -14.11 -3.00 -3.50
CA ALA A 109 -13.47 -3.10 -4.81
C ALA A 109 -13.54 -1.77 -5.58
N ALA A 110 -14.69 -1.09 -5.54
CA ALA A 110 -14.85 0.17 -6.25
C ALA A 110 -13.95 1.26 -5.66
N ALA A 111 -13.81 1.30 -4.33
CA ALA A 111 -12.93 2.26 -3.68
C ALA A 111 -11.47 1.99 -4.05
N MET A 112 -11.06 0.72 -4.06
CA MET A 112 -9.70 0.35 -4.45
C MET A 112 -9.41 0.79 -5.88
N ALA A 113 -10.33 0.49 -6.81
CA ALA A 113 -10.15 0.88 -8.21
C ALA A 113 -10.03 2.39 -8.36
N HIS A 114 -10.87 3.13 -7.64
CA HIS A 114 -10.85 4.59 -7.68
C HIS A 114 -9.48 5.15 -7.25
N TRP A 115 -8.96 4.69 -6.12
CA TRP A 115 -7.70 5.21 -5.61
C TRP A 115 -6.51 4.79 -6.46
N LEU A 116 -6.52 3.56 -6.99
CA LEU A 116 -5.45 3.13 -7.89
C LEU A 116 -5.44 3.94 -9.19
N ASN A 117 -6.62 4.23 -9.72
CA ASN A 117 -6.69 5.07 -10.92
C ASN A 117 -6.16 6.48 -10.65
N LEU A 118 -6.45 7.05 -9.49
CA LEU A 118 -5.91 8.36 -9.12
C LEU A 118 -4.39 8.31 -8.95
N ALA A 119 -3.87 7.22 -8.39
CA ALA A 119 -2.44 7.11 -8.12
C ALA A 119 -1.64 6.83 -9.40
N LEU A 120 -2.17 5.99 -10.27
CA LEU A 120 -1.40 5.39 -11.36
C LEU A 120 -1.96 5.64 -12.75
N GLY A 121 -3.18 6.16 -12.85
CA GLY A 121 -3.88 6.26 -14.12
C GLY A 121 -4.51 4.93 -14.48
N SER A 122 -4.74 4.71 -15.78
CA SER A 122 -5.28 3.43 -16.25
C SER A 122 -4.15 2.44 -16.46
N PRO A 123 -4.38 1.16 -16.15
CA PRO A 123 -3.37 0.13 -16.37
C PRO A 123 -3.11 -0.13 -17.85
#